data_f18e698c1bfedf3613c672cc9682e26d
#
_entry.id   f18e698c1bfedf3613c672cc9682e26d
#
_cell.length_a   1.000
_cell.length_b   1.000
_cell.length_c   1.000
_cell.angle_alpha   90.00
_cell.angle_beta   90.00
_cell.angle_gamma   90.00
#
_symmetry.space_group_name_H-M   'P 1'
#
loop_
_entity.id
_entity.type
_entity.pdbx_description
1 polymer ?
#
loop_
_entity_poly.entity_id
_entity_poly.type
_entity_poly.pdbx_seq_one_letter_code
_entity_poly.pdbx_strand_id
1 'polypeptide(L)'
;MKTKVDKVVWITGASSGIGEALSYELNRKGYKLIISSRKLKDLQSVRTRCPKSDLISLLPLDLMDKDTMSEKVTEAMSFYGSIDLLINNAGISQRSLIMETNLQVYQKLMDVNYMGTIALSKAILPYFVTQQKGHFVTVTSLMGKFGSPYRSGYCGAKHALHGFFDVLRMEHETDNIKVTMVCPGFVNTNVAINALTADGSLQVDNDVATKNGLSPQVFAKKMVKAIEKEKFEVYIGRKEVVGIYLKRFFPKLLHRLVLRSNVR
;
A
#
# COMPACT_ATOMS: atom_id res chain seq x y z
N MET A 1 -15.23 -16.75 17.37
CA MET A 1 -14.17 -16.19 16.48
C MET A 1 -14.48 -16.59 15.04
N LYS A 2 -14.54 -15.63 14.09
CA LYS A 2 -14.64 -15.98 12.66
C LYS A 2 -13.43 -16.86 12.26
N THR A 3 -13.68 -17.93 11.53
CA THR A 3 -12.62 -18.72 10.91
C THR A 3 -11.91 -17.87 9.84
N LYS A 4 -10.74 -18.29 9.36
CA LYS A 4 -10.05 -17.56 8.26
C LYS A 4 -10.93 -17.41 7.00
N VAL A 5 -11.78 -18.39 6.75
CA VAL A 5 -12.70 -18.45 5.61
C VAL A 5 -13.84 -17.40 5.71
N ASP A 6 -14.11 -16.88 6.91
CA ASP A 6 -15.17 -15.90 7.13
C ASP A 6 -14.69 -14.45 7.14
N LYS A 7 -13.37 -14.23 7.10
CA LYS A 7 -12.80 -12.86 7.10
C LYS A 7 -12.90 -12.22 5.72
N VAL A 8 -13.36 -10.97 5.70
CA VAL A 8 -13.45 -10.13 4.50
C VAL A 8 -12.29 -9.16 4.47
N VAL A 9 -11.55 -9.15 3.36
CA VAL A 9 -10.39 -8.29 3.13
C VAL A 9 -10.64 -7.39 1.93
N TRP A 10 -10.56 -6.09 2.13
CA TRP A 10 -10.61 -5.11 1.04
C TRP A 10 -9.19 -4.67 0.66
N ILE A 11 -8.83 -4.77 -0.63
CA ILE A 11 -7.48 -4.46 -1.13
C ILE A 11 -7.56 -3.37 -2.18
N THR A 12 -6.89 -2.23 -1.95
CA THR A 12 -6.74 -1.18 -2.97
C THR A 12 -5.49 -1.40 -3.83
N GLY A 13 -5.53 -0.95 -5.10
CA GLY A 13 -4.43 -1.17 -6.03
C GLY A 13 -4.21 -2.64 -6.38
N ALA A 14 -5.29 -3.42 -6.44
CA ALA A 14 -5.24 -4.87 -6.60
C ALA A 14 -5.03 -5.34 -8.04
N SER A 15 -5.00 -4.44 -9.03
CA SER A 15 -4.90 -4.80 -10.46
C SER A 15 -3.51 -5.23 -10.92
N SER A 16 -2.46 -4.99 -10.12
CA SER A 16 -1.08 -5.32 -10.49
C SER A 16 -0.16 -5.44 -9.28
N GLY A 17 1.03 -5.99 -9.49
CA GLY A 17 2.16 -5.97 -8.56
C GLY A 17 1.85 -6.59 -7.19
N ILE A 18 2.09 -5.84 -6.11
CA ILE A 18 1.88 -6.32 -4.73
C ILE A 18 0.40 -6.63 -4.48
N GLY A 19 -0.51 -5.74 -4.90
CA GLY A 19 -1.95 -5.90 -4.65
C GLY A 19 -2.53 -7.13 -5.36
N GLU A 20 -2.14 -7.37 -6.60
CA GLU A 20 -2.49 -8.56 -7.35
C GLU A 20 -1.96 -9.84 -6.68
N ALA A 21 -0.69 -9.86 -6.29
CA ALA A 21 -0.08 -11.01 -5.62
C ALA A 21 -0.71 -11.29 -4.25
N LEU A 22 -1.12 -10.24 -3.52
CA LEU A 22 -1.89 -10.38 -2.27
C LEU A 22 -3.26 -10.98 -2.52
N SER A 23 -3.94 -10.57 -3.60
CA SER A 23 -5.25 -11.13 -3.97
C SER A 23 -5.15 -12.64 -4.20
N TYR A 24 -4.12 -13.10 -4.91
CA TYR A 24 -3.89 -14.54 -5.11
C TYR A 24 -3.57 -15.27 -3.80
N GLU A 25 -2.69 -14.75 -2.97
CA GLU A 25 -2.27 -15.43 -1.74
C GLU A 25 -3.41 -15.50 -0.71
N LEU A 26 -4.18 -14.42 -0.53
CA LEU A 26 -5.33 -14.39 0.39
C LEU A 26 -6.49 -15.25 -0.13
N ASN A 27 -6.79 -15.19 -1.44
CA ASN A 27 -7.82 -16.02 -2.04
C ASN A 27 -7.50 -17.53 -1.92
N ARG A 28 -6.25 -17.93 -2.16
CA ARG A 28 -5.80 -19.32 -1.95
C ARG A 28 -6.01 -19.78 -0.51
N LYS A 29 -5.87 -18.89 0.47
CA LYS A 29 -6.12 -19.15 1.89
C LYS A 29 -7.61 -19.15 2.27
N GLY A 30 -8.52 -18.81 1.35
CA GLY A 30 -9.96 -18.83 1.54
C GLY A 30 -10.57 -17.56 2.09
N TYR A 31 -9.84 -16.43 2.10
CA TYR A 31 -10.43 -15.13 2.46
C TYR A 31 -11.44 -14.68 1.41
N LYS A 32 -12.54 -14.06 1.85
CA LYS A 32 -13.42 -13.27 0.98
C LYS A 32 -12.73 -11.94 0.66
N LEU A 33 -12.69 -11.58 -0.62
CA LEU A 33 -11.96 -10.41 -1.07
C LEU A 33 -12.88 -9.38 -1.73
N ILE A 34 -12.64 -8.12 -1.43
CA ILE A 34 -13.08 -6.98 -2.22
C ILE A 34 -11.81 -6.39 -2.83
N ILE A 35 -11.69 -6.43 -4.16
CA ILE A 35 -10.51 -5.91 -4.83
C ILE A 35 -10.83 -4.65 -5.61
N SER A 36 -9.99 -3.62 -5.44
CA SER A 36 -10.22 -2.29 -6.00
C SER A 36 -9.03 -1.77 -6.80
N SER A 37 -9.33 -1.19 -7.93
CA SER A 37 -8.48 -0.34 -8.77
C SER A 37 -9.36 0.51 -9.68
N ARG A 38 -8.77 1.43 -10.45
CA ARG A 38 -9.52 2.32 -11.33
C ARG A 38 -10.24 1.60 -12.48
N LYS A 39 -9.65 0.55 -13.04
CA LYS A 39 -10.14 -0.14 -14.24
C LYS A 39 -10.76 -1.49 -13.88
N LEU A 40 -12.07 -1.63 -14.11
CA LEU A 40 -12.81 -2.87 -13.86
C LEU A 40 -12.23 -4.07 -14.64
N LYS A 41 -11.83 -3.87 -15.90
CA LYS A 41 -11.26 -4.92 -16.75
C LYS A 41 -10.01 -5.57 -16.14
N ASP A 42 -9.15 -4.75 -15.51
CA ASP A 42 -7.93 -5.25 -14.88
C ASP A 42 -8.27 -6.09 -13.64
N LEU A 43 -9.28 -5.68 -12.86
CA LEU A 43 -9.78 -6.44 -11.71
C LEU A 43 -10.42 -7.76 -12.14
N GLN A 44 -11.19 -7.77 -13.23
CA GLN A 44 -11.75 -8.99 -13.82
C GLN A 44 -10.65 -9.98 -14.19
N SER A 45 -9.57 -9.51 -14.80
CA SER A 45 -8.41 -10.33 -15.14
C SER A 45 -7.73 -10.93 -13.90
N VAL A 46 -7.65 -10.20 -12.79
CA VAL A 46 -7.12 -10.75 -11.52
C VAL A 46 -8.07 -11.80 -10.96
N ARG A 47 -9.39 -11.53 -10.92
CA ARG A 47 -10.39 -12.47 -10.40
C ARG A 47 -10.38 -13.80 -11.15
N THR A 48 -10.31 -13.77 -12.49
CA THR A 48 -10.31 -15.01 -13.31
C THR A 48 -9.09 -15.89 -13.07
N ARG A 49 -7.97 -15.32 -12.63
CA ARG A 49 -6.74 -16.06 -12.28
C ARG A 49 -6.70 -16.55 -10.82
N CYS A 50 -7.70 -16.22 -10.03
CA CYS A 50 -7.81 -16.67 -8.65
C CYS A 50 -8.50 -18.04 -8.57
N PRO A 51 -8.01 -18.99 -7.74
CA PRO A 51 -8.57 -20.35 -7.67
C PRO A 51 -9.98 -20.42 -7.07
N LYS A 52 -10.39 -19.40 -6.29
CA LYS A 52 -11.72 -19.28 -5.66
C LYS A 52 -12.35 -17.95 -6.07
N SER A 53 -12.60 -17.78 -7.38
CA SER A 53 -13.10 -16.53 -7.97
C SER A 53 -14.48 -16.10 -7.45
N ASP A 54 -15.27 -17.04 -6.96
CA ASP A 54 -16.56 -16.84 -6.27
C ASP A 54 -16.43 -16.07 -4.95
N LEU A 55 -15.27 -16.10 -4.30
CA LEU A 55 -14.97 -15.34 -3.09
C LEU A 55 -14.46 -13.92 -3.37
N ILE A 56 -14.58 -13.41 -4.61
CA ILE A 56 -14.03 -12.10 -4.99
C ILE A 56 -15.10 -11.19 -5.56
N SER A 57 -15.34 -10.08 -4.89
CA SER A 57 -16.10 -8.94 -5.39
C SER A 57 -15.18 -7.87 -5.97
N LEU A 58 -15.63 -7.24 -7.05
CA LEU A 58 -14.88 -6.20 -7.76
C LEU A 58 -15.49 -4.84 -7.45
N LEU A 59 -14.68 -3.89 -7.01
CA LEU A 59 -15.12 -2.53 -6.70
C LEU A 59 -14.18 -1.51 -7.35
N PRO A 60 -14.54 -0.93 -8.50
CA PRO A 60 -13.78 0.17 -9.09
C PRO A 60 -13.67 1.35 -8.12
N LEU A 61 -12.44 1.85 -7.93
CA LEU A 61 -12.14 2.93 -6.99
C LEU A 61 -10.97 3.76 -7.52
N ASP A 62 -11.14 5.09 -7.56
CA ASP A 62 -10.04 6.03 -7.72
C ASP A 62 -9.83 6.79 -6.40
N LEU A 63 -8.60 6.75 -5.87
CA LEU A 63 -8.25 7.48 -4.65
C LEU A 63 -8.22 9.01 -4.84
N MET A 64 -8.27 9.49 -6.08
CA MET A 64 -8.43 10.92 -6.37
C MET A 64 -9.85 11.43 -6.06
N ASP A 65 -10.86 10.58 -6.16
CA ASP A 65 -12.28 10.90 -5.96
C ASP A 65 -12.65 10.82 -4.47
N LYS A 66 -12.02 11.68 -3.66
CA LYS A 66 -12.10 11.63 -2.18
C LYS A 66 -13.53 11.75 -1.64
N ASP A 67 -14.38 12.48 -2.32
CA ASP A 67 -15.78 12.73 -1.89
C ASP A 67 -16.68 11.50 -2.05
N THR A 68 -16.30 10.54 -2.89
CA THR A 68 -17.06 9.30 -3.12
C THR A 68 -16.76 8.19 -2.11
N MET A 69 -15.78 8.38 -1.20
CA MET A 69 -15.28 7.30 -0.34
C MET A 69 -16.37 6.70 0.57
N SER A 70 -17.30 7.50 1.09
CA SER A 70 -18.39 7.01 1.92
C SER A 70 -19.35 6.11 1.15
N GLU A 71 -19.68 6.46 -0.09
CA GLU A 71 -20.49 5.65 -1.00
C GLU A 71 -19.76 4.33 -1.33
N LYS A 72 -18.46 4.40 -1.62
CA LYS A 72 -17.64 3.22 -1.89
C LYS A 72 -17.52 2.28 -0.71
N VAL A 73 -17.47 2.79 0.52
CA VAL A 73 -17.52 1.96 1.72
C VAL A 73 -18.88 1.28 1.87
N THR A 74 -19.98 2.00 1.64
CA THR A 74 -21.34 1.41 1.67
C THR A 74 -21.48 0.30 0.62
N GLU A 75 -21.01 0.54 -0.62
CA GLU A 75 -20.99 -0.47 -1.68
C GLU A 75 -20.13 -1.68 -1.29
N ALA A 76 -18.95 -1.46 -0.72
CA ALA A 76 -18.06 -2.53 -0.26
C ALA A 76 -18.71 -3.39 0.85
N MET A 77 -19.38 -2.74 1.80
CA MET A 77 -20.10 -3.43 2.90
C MET A 77 -21.25 -4.29 2.37
N SER A 78 -21.92 -3.89 1.29
CA SER A 78 -23.06 -4.64 0.72
C SER A 78 -22.67 -6.03 0.19
N PHE A 79 -21.41 -6.25 -0.20
CA PHE A 79 -20.98 -7.54 -0.78
C PHE A 79 -20.99 -8.70 0.24
N TYR A 80 -20.57 -8.43 1.47
CA TYR A 80 -20.38 -9.48 2.49
C TYR A 80 -20.92 -9.09 3.87
N GLY A 81 -21.57 -7.93 4.03
CA GLY A 81 -22.14 -7.44 5.27
C GLY A 81 -21.13 -6.92 6.31
N SER A 82 -19.84 -7.20 6.12
CA SER A 82 -18.79 -6.71 7.02
C SER A 82 -17.43 -6.69 6.30
N ILE A 83 -16.51 -5.87 6.79
CA ILE A 83 -15.10 -5.84 6.37
C ILE A 83 -14.25 -6.00 7.62
N ASP A 84 -13.32 -6.96 7.63
CA ASP A 84 -12.42 -7.22 8.76
C ASP A 84 -11.06 -6.52 8.57
N LEU A 85 -10.58 -6.38 7.32
CA LEU A 85 -9.30 -5.74 6.98
C LEU A 85 -9.45 -4.79 5.80
N LEU A 86 -8.83 -3.60 5.90
CA LEU A 86 -8.58 -2.73 4.76
C LEU A 86 -7.07 -2.72 4.48
N ILE A 87 -6.66 -3.18 3.30
CA ILE A 87 -5.28 -3.12 2.83
C ILE A 87 -5.13 -1.91 1.89
N ASN A 88 -4.60 -0.82 2.43
CA ASN A 88 -4.20 0.37 1.71
C ASN A 88 -2.89 0.11 0.96
N ASN A 89 -2.99 -0.42 -0.26
CA ASN A 89 -1.83 -0.78 -1.08
C ASN A 89 -1.69 0.11 -2.33
N ALA A 90 -2.75 0.74 -2.80
CA ALA A 90 -2.69 1.64 -3.94
C ALA A 90 -1.68 2.78 -3.73
N GLY A 91 -0.98 3.15 -4.79
CA GLY A 91 -0.04 4.26 -4.74
C GLY A 91 0.75 4.40 -6.04
N ILE A 92 1.34 5.58 -6.21
CA ILE A 92 2.18 5.95 -7.34
C ILE A 92 3.55 6.40 -6.85
N SER A 93 4.57 6.31 -7.71
CA SER A 93 5.96 6.69 -7.40
C SER A 93 6.42 7.89 -8.20
N GLN A 94 7.65 8.35 -7.96
CA GLN A 94 8.29 9.47 -8.64
C GLN A 94 9.72 9.09 -9.06
N ARG A 95 10.17 9.68 -10.17
CA ARG A 95 11.56 9.60 -10.66
C ARG A 95 11.97 10.94 -11.27
N SER A 96 12.22 11.95 -10.42
CA SER A 96 12.71 13.27 -10.86
C SER A 96 13.46 13.98 -9.74
N LEU A 97 14.38 14.88 -10.09
CA LEU A 97 15.11 15.72 -9.13
C LEU A 97 14.20 16.83 -8.58
N ILE A 98 14.50 17.30 -7.37
CA ILE A 98 13.71 18.35 -6.71
C ILE A 98 13.60 19.62 -7.55
N MET A 99 14.72 20.07 -8.14
CA MET A 99 14.74 21.30 -8.93
C MET A 99 13.94 21.22 -10.24
N GLU A 100 13.74 20.01 -10.77
CA GLU A 100 13.07 19.78 -12.06
C GLU A 100 11.58 19.49 -11.89
N THR A 101 11.19 19.04 -10.70
CA THR A 101 9.84 18.51 -10.46
C THR A 101 8.82 19.64 -10.30
N ASN A 102 7.80 19.64 -11.14
CA ASN A 102 6.67 20.55 -11.05
C ASN A 102 5.85 20.32 -9.76
N LEU A 103 5.34 21.38 -9.14
CA LEU A 103 4.54 21.29 -7.90
C LEU A 103 3.30 20.42 -8.07
N GLN A 104 2.69 20.36 -9.27
CA GLN A 104 1.56 19.50 -9.57
C GLN A 104 1.88 18.01 -9.41
N VAL A 105 3.15 17.60 -9.62
CA VAL A 105 3.58 16.21 -9.38
C VAL A 105 3.58 15.91 -7.89
N TYR A 106 4.09 16.83 -7.06
CA TYR A 106 4.02 16.70 -5.59
C TYR A 106 2.57 16.64 -5.11
N GLN A 107 1.70 17.51 -5.63
CA GLN A 107 0.29 17.51 -5.28
C GLN A 107 -0.35 16.16 -5.62
N LYS A 108 -0.14 15.65 -6.83
CA LYS A 108 -0.69 14.36 -7.26
C LYS A 108 -0.18 13.18 -6.41
N LEU A 109 1.11 13.20 -6.02
CA LEU A 109 1.68 12.20 -5.11
C LEU A 109 1.02 12.25 -3.73
N MET A 110 0.80 13.44 -3.18
CA MET A 110 0.10 13.61 -1.91
C MET A 110 -1.37 13.21 -2.02
N ASP A 111 -2.06 13.62 -3.07
CA ASP A 111 -3.48 13.30 -3.27
C ASP A 111 -3.71 11.79 -3.37
N VAL A 112 -2.94 11.08 -4.18
CA VAL A 112 -3.12 9.63 -4.34
C VAL A 112 -2.61 8.85 -3.14
N ASN A 113 -1.34 9.08 -2.74
CA ASN A 113 -0.68 8.21 -1.75
C ASN A 113 -1.11 8.51 -0.32
N TYR A 114 -1.46 9.76 0.00
CA TYR A 114 -1.80 10.19 1.35
C TYR A 114 -3.29 10.54 1.48
N MET A 115 -3.76 11.61 0.81
CA MET A 115 -5.13 12.10 1.00
C MET A 115 -6.20 11.07 0.63
N GLY A 116 -6.06 10.37 -0.51
CA GLY A 116 -7.00 9.32 -0.90
C GLY A 116 -6.96 8.12 0.05
N THR A 117 -5.77 7.76 0.54
CA THR A 117 -5.63 6.68 1.54
C THR A 117 -6.31 7.05 2.87
N ILE A 118 -6.11 8.26 3.37
CA ILE A 118 -6.76 8.69 4.62
C ILE A 118 -8.27 8.92 4.44
N ALA A 119 -8.72 9.42 3.29
CA ALA A 119 -10.15 9.60 3.01
C ALA A 119 -10.89 8.26 3.06
N LEU A 120 -10.37 7.23 2.39
CA LEU A 120 -10.93 5.88 2.46
C LEU A 120 -10.87 5.30 3.87
N SER A 121 -9.74 5.48 4.58
CA SER A 121 -9.58 4.97 5.94
C SER A 121 -10.52 5.65 6.92
N LYS A 122 -10.73 6.97 6.80
CA LYS A 122 -11.72 7.72 7.59
C LYS A 122 -13.15 7.29 7.28
N ALA A 123 -13.47 7.02 6.01
CA ALA A 123 -14.81 6.60 5.63
C ALA A 123 -15.20 5.23 6.21
N ILE A 124 -14.27 4.27 6.28
CA ILE A 124 -14.53 2.94 6.86
C ILE A 124 -14.41 2.91 8.40
N LEU A 125 -13.68 3.82 9.00
CA LEU A 125 -13.38 3.83 10.43
C LEU A 125 -14.63 3.74 11.33
N PRO A 126 -15.74 4.48 11.08
CA PRO A 126 -16.96 4.37 11.89
C PRO A 126 -17.53 2.94 11.92
N TYR A 127 -17.43 2.19 10.81
CA TYR A 127 -17.88 0.79 10.76
C TYR A 127 -16.99 -0.11 11.60
N PHE A 128 -15.67 0.11 11.59
CA PHE A 128 -14.73 -0.63 12.44
C PHE A 128 -14.97 -0.33 13.93
N VAL A 129 -15.22 0.93 14.28
CA VAL A 129 -15.57 1.34 15.66
C VAL A 129 -16.88 0.67 16.10
N THR A 130 -17.93 0.75 15.30
CA THR A 130 -19.24 0.14 15.62
C THR A 130 -19.15 -1.39 15.82
N GLN A 131 -18.36 -2.08 15.00
CA GLN A 131 -18.17 -3.53 15.16
C GLN A 131 -17.11 -3.92 16.20
N GLN A 132 -16.49 -2.93 16.88
CA GLN A 132 -15.41 -3.10 17.87
C GLN A 132 -14.29 -4.00 17.34
N LYS A 133 -13.98 -3.86 16.06
CA LYS A 133 -13.01 -4.69 15.36
C LYS A 133 -12.69 -4.13 13.99
N GLY A 134 -11.41 -3.99 13.69
CA GLY A 134 -10.92 -3.59 12.38
C GLY A 134 -9.42 -3.73 12.28
N HIS A 135 -8.90 -3.91 11.07
CA HIS A 135 -7.46 -3.95 10.86
C HIS A 135 -7.08 -3.13 9.62
N PHE A 136 -6.40 -2.02 9.85
CA PHE A 136 -5.76 -1.26 8.78
C PHE A 136 -4.39 -1.82 8.49
N VAL A 137 -4.14 -2.18 7.24
CA VAL A 137 -2.82 -2.61 6.76
C VAL A 137 -2.37 -1.62 5.71
N THR A 138 -1.35 -0.82 5.98
CA THR A 138 -0.94 0.25 5.08
C THR A 138 0.43 -0.03 4.48
N VAL A 139 0.47 -0.14 3.16
CA VAL A 139 1.71 -0.33 2.39
C VAL A 139 2.37 1.03 2.18
N THR A 140 3.41 1.28 2.98
CA THR A 140 4.26 2.47 2.85
C THR A 140 5.46 2.17 1.95
N SER A 141 6.65 2.29 2.44
CA SER A 141 7.93 1.97 1.79
C SER A 141 9.07 2.12 2.81
N LEU A 142 10.23 1.56 2.56
CA LEU A 142 11.47 1.98 3.24
C LEU A 142 11.69 3.49 3.04
N MET A 143 11.21 4.05 1.90
CA MET A 143 11.24 5.49 1.62
C MET A 143 10.27 6.30 2.51
N GLY A 144 9.44 5.67 3.31
CA GLY A 144 8.69 6.28 4.42
C GLY A 144 9.49 6.38 5.72
N LYS A 145 10.74 5.88 5.74
CA LYS A 145 11.65 5.92 6.89
C LYS A 145 12.94 6.71 6.61
N PHE A 146 13.36 6.79 5.36
CA PHE A 146 14.51 7.60 4.94
C PHE A 146 14.36 8.05 3.48
N GLY A 147 15.05 9.13 3.12
CA GLY A 147 15.03 9.71 1.78
C GLY A 147 15.95 8.99 0.80
N SER A 148 15.60 9.07 -0.49
CA SER A 148 16.43 8.65 -1.61
C SER A 148 16.32 9.67 -2.73
N PRO A 149 17.40 9.95 -3.49
CA PRO A 149 17.34 10.80 -4.67
C PRO A 149 16.20 10.40 -5.62
N TYR A 150 15.70 11.34 -6.39
CA TYR A 150 14.63 11.20 -7.39
C TYR A 150 13.23 10.86 -6.83
N ARG A 151 13.02 10.82 -5.50
CA ARG A 151 11.77 10.36 -4.88
C ARG A 151 11.26 11.29 -3.79
N SER A 152 11.55 12.60 -3.87
CA SER A 152 11.25 13.55 -2.79
C SER A 152 9.77 13.60 -2.40
N GLY A 153 8.85 13.76 -3.35
CA GLY A 153 7.41 13.78 -3.09
C GLY A 153 6.87 12.41 -2.65
N TYR A 154 7.39 11.34 -3.25
CA TYR A 154 7.04 9.98 -2.83
C TYR A 154 7.47 9.70 -1.39
N CYS A 155 8.71 10.07 -1.02
CA CYS A 155 9.19 9.95 0.36
C CYS A 155 8.31 10.76 1.32
N GLY A 156 7.97 12.01 0.98
CA GLY A 156 7.10 12.87 1.78
C GLY A 156 5.75 12.22 2.05
N ALA A 157 5.06 11.76 0.99
CA ALA A 157 3.76 11.10 1.13
C ALA A 157 3.82 9.81 1.96
N LYS A 158 4.88 8.98 1.76
CA LYS A 158 5.04 7.74 2.54
C LYS A 158 5.45 7.98 4.00
N HIS A 159 6.15 9.07 4.34
CA HIS A 159 6.38 9.49 5.72
C HIS A 159 5.09 9.97 6.39
N ALA A 160 4.27 10.77 5.68
CA ALA A 160 3.01 11.27 6.20
C ALA A 160 2.05 10.15 6.64
N LEU A 161 2.01 9.02 5.90
CA LEU A 161 1.21 7.85 6.28
C LEU A 161 1.61 7.28 7.65
N HIS A 162 2.90 7.28 8.00
CA HIS A 162 3.32 6.80 9.32
C HIS A 162 2.73 7.67 10.44
N GLY A 163 2.80 9.00 10.32
CA GLY A 163 2.22 9.91 11.31
C GLY A 163 0.71 9.66 11.50
N PHE A 164 -0.05 9.59 10.40
CA PHE A 164 -1.49 9.38 10.46
C PHE A 164 -1.87 8.03 11.09
N PHE A 165 -1.28 6.94 10.63
CA PHE A 165 -1.66 5.60 11.11
C PHE A 165 -1.13 5.29 12.51
N ASP A 166 -0.04 5.92 12.95
CA ASP A 166 0.41 5.82 14.33
C ASP A 166 -0.57 6.51 15.29
N VAL A 167 -1.10 7.70 14.92
CA VAL A 167 -2.15 8.38 15.68
C VAL A 167 -3.45 7.58 15.69
N LEU A 168 -3.92 7.10 14.51
CA LEU A 168 -5.12 6.28 14.41
C LEU A 168 -5.06 5.05 15.33
N ARG A 169 -3.91 4.40 15.40
CA ARG A 169 -3.69 3.24 16.29
C ARG A 169 -3.87 3.62 17.77
N MET A 170 -3.35 4.77 18.18
CA MET A 170 -3.46 5.24 19.58
C MET A 170 -4.89 5.69 19.92
N GLU A 171 -5.55 6.44 19.02
CA GLU A 171 -6.90 6.95 19.26
C GLU A 171 -7.96 5.83 19.34
N HIS A 172 -7.73 4.71 18.64
CA HIS A 172 -8.70 3.61 18.53
C HIS A 172 -8.22 2.29 19.13
N GLU A 173 -7.28 2.34 20.08
CA GLU A 173 -6.80 1.14 20.78
C GLU A 173 -7.92 0.47 21.58
N THR A 174 -8.76 1.27 22.27
CA THR A 174 -9.92 0.79 23.04
C THR A 174 -11.05 0.25 22.18
N ASP A 175 -11.11 0.64 20.90
CA ASP A 175 -12.08 0.13 19.92
C ASP A 175 -11.60 -1.19 19.27
N ASN A 176 -10.50 -1.76 19.75
CA ASN A 176 -9.88 -2.97 19.22
C ASN A 176 -9.53 -2.88 17.71
N ILE A 177 -9.14 -1.67 17.25
CA ILE A 177 -8.69 -1.43 15.89
C ILE A 177 -7.19 -1.63 15.80
N LYS A 178 -6.76 -2.52 14.92
CA LYS A 178 -5.34 -2.84 14.69
C LYS A 178 -4.80 -2.06 13.49
N VAL A 179 -3.51 -1.74 13.55
CA VAL A 179 -2.78 -1.10 12.44
C VAL A 179 -1.47 -1.85 12.21
N THR A 180 -1.24 -2.31 10.99
CA THR A 180 0.03 -2.87 10.53
C THR A 180 0.63 -1.98 9.45
N MET A 181 1.79 -1.39 9.73
CA MET A 181 2.56 -0.64 8.74
C MET A 181 3.49 -1.59 7.99
N VAL A 182 3.36 -1.67 6.68
CA VAL A 182 4.21 -2.50 5.82
C VAL A 182 5.15 -1.61 5.04
N CYS A 183 6.45 -1.80 5.20
CA CYS A 183 7.49 -1.02 4.54
C CYS A 183 8.26 -1.90 3.54
N PRO A 184 7.84 -1.92 2.26
CA PRO A 184 8.57 -2.64 1.22
C PRO A 184 9.94 -2.03 0.95
N GLY A 185 10.93 -2.90 0.73
CA GLY A 185 12.12 -2.57 -0.04
C GLY A 185 11.84 -2.63 -1.54
N PHE A 186 12.81 -3.09 -2.32
CA PHE A 186 12.60 -3.27 -3.76
C PHE A 186 11.76 -4.53 -4.03
N VAL A 187 10.65 -4.34 -4.73
CA VAL A 187 9.77 -5.42 -5.21
C VAL A 187 9.62 -5.28 -6.72
N ASN A 188 9.84 -6.35 -7.46
CA ASN A 188 9.76 -6.36 -8.92
C ASN A 188 8.32 -6.19 -9.39
N THR A 189 7.91 -4.95 -9.60
CA THR A 189 6.57 -4.53 -10.03
C THR A 189 6.68 -3.39 -11.03
N ASN A 190 5.56 -3.04 -11.66
CA ASN A 190 5.50 -1.92 -12.61
C ASN A 190 5.49 -0.54 -11.91
N VAL A 191 5.74 -0.46 -10.61
CA VAL A 191 5.73 0.82 -9.87
C VAL A 191 6.77 1.82 -10.37
N ALA A 192 7.91 1.34 -10.85
CA ALA A 192 8.96 2.19 -11.43
C ALA A 192 8.58 2.67 -12.84
N ILE A 193 8.07 1.77 -13.68
CA ILE A 193 7.60 2.09 -15.04
C ILE A 193 6.47 3.13 -15.01
N ASN A 194 5.58 3.01 -14.02
CA ASN A 194 4.45 3.92 -13.81
C ASN A 194 4.79 5.11 -12.89
N ALA A 195 6.08 5.34 -12.59
CA ALA A 195 6.48 6.49 -11.78
C ALA A 195 6.32 7.79 -12.57
N LEU A 196 5.96 8.86 -11.87
CA LEU A 196 5.86 10.19 -12.45
C LEU A 196 7.25 10.80 -12.64
N THR A 197 7.49 11.40 -13.80
CA THR A 197 8.65 12.23 -14.10
C THR A 197 8.45 13.68 -13.63
N ALA A 198 9.34 14.57 -14.01
CA ALA A 198 9.33 15.97 -13.57
C ALA A 198 8.07 16.74 -13.99
N ASP A 199 7.52 16.44 -15.15
CA ASP A 199 6.33 17.05 -15.73
C ASP A 199 5.03 16.28 -15.46
N GLY A 200 5.13 15.13 -14.77
CA GLY A 200 3.99 14.27 -14.46
C GLY A 200 3.67 13.20 -15.52
N SER A 201 4.46 13.09 -16.58
CA SER A 201 4.42 11.96 -17.50
C SER A 201 4.93 10.67 -16.83
N LEU A 202 4.72 9.51 -17.48
CA LEU A 202 5.21 8.22 -16.97
C LEU A 202 6.66 8.00 -17.37
N GLN A 203 7.45 7.38 -16.47
CA GLN A 203 8.87 7.09 -16.73
C GLN A 203 9.08 6.08 -17.86
N VAL A 204 8.17 5.10 -18.01
CA VAL A 204 8.21 4.02 -19.02
C VAL A 204 9.34 3.00 -18.79
N ASP A 205 10.49 3.41 -18.24
CA ASP A 205 11.63 2.54 -17.95
C ASP A 205 11.59 1.96 -16.53
N ASN A 206 12.15 0.76 -16.36
CA ASN A 206 12.27 0.12 -15.07
C ASN A 206 13.68 0.29 -14.51
N ASP A 207 13.81 0.68 -13.24
CA ASP A 207 15.12 0.76 -12.60
C ASP A 207 15.67 -0.63 -12.24
N VAL A 208 17.02 -0.75 -12.28
CA VAL A 208 17.74 -2.01 -12.02
C VAL A 208 17.45 -2.55 -10.63
N ALA A 209 17.32 -1.68 -9.63
CA ALA A 209 17.06 -2.06 -8.26
C ALA A 209 15.66 -2.69 -8.11
N THR A 210 14.65 -2.16 -8.80
CA THR A 210 13.29 -2.72 -8.81
C THR A 210 13.25 -4.06 -9.56
N LYS A 211 13.91 -4.17 -10.73
CA LYS A 211 14.01 -5.45 -11.47
C LYS A 211 14.60 -6.58 -10.62
N ASN A 212 15.63 -6.27 -9.83
CA ASN A 212 16.32 -7.22 -8.95
C ASN A 212 15.66 -7.35 -7.57
N GLY A 213 14.52 -6.73 -7.33
CA GLY A 213 13.76 -6.80 -6.08
C GLY A 213 13.20 -8.19 -5.76
N LEU A 214 12.49 -8.29 -4.64
CA LEU A 214 11.73 -9.50 -4.33
C LEU A 214 10.62 -9.70 -5.37
N SER A 215 10.29 -10.95 -5.70
CA SER A 215 9.09 -11.20 -6.50
C SER A 215 7.84 -10.81 -5.71
N PRO A 216 6.77 -10.29 -6.36
CA PRO A 216 5.52 -9.95 -5.71
C PRO A 216 4.93 -11.12 -4.92
N GLN A 217 5.08 -12.35 -5.40
CA GLN A 217 4.57 -13.56 -4.75
C GLN A 217 5.29 -13.86 -3.43
N VAL A 218 6.62 -13.73 -3.41
CA VAL A 218 7.42 -13.90 -2.17
C VAL A 218 7.10 -12.79 -1.18
N PHE A 219 6.95 -11.56 -1.67
CA PHE A 219 6.55 -10.42 -0.85
C PHE A 219 5.17 -10.63 -0.22
N ALA A 220 4.16 -11.00 -1.03
CA ALA A 220 2.79 -11.25 -0.57
C ALA A 220 2.72 -12.31 0.53
N LYS A 221 3.43 -13.44 0.38
CA LYS A 221 3.49 -14.48 1.42
C LYS A 221 4.05 -13.95 2.75
N LYS A 222 5.13 -13.15 2.71
CA LYS A 222 5.71 -12.53 3.91
C LYS A 222 4.76 -11.52 4.54
N MET A 223 4.10 -10.70 3.71
CA MET A 223 3.15 -9.69 4.16
C MET A 223 1.92 -10.32 4.81
N VAL A 224 1.31 -11.34 4.18
CA VAL A 224 0.16 -12.06 4.76
C VAL A 224 0.51 -12.68 6.11
N LYS A 225 1.72 -13.26 6.25
CA LYS A 225 2.20 -13.79 7.55
C LYS A 225 2.34 -12.69 8.62
N ALA A 226 2.74 -11.48 8.22
CA ALA A 226 2.82 -10.34 9.14
C ALA A 226 1.43 -9.84 9.56
N ILE A 227 0.49 -9.78 8.61
CA ILE A 227 -0.93 -9.42 8.85
C ILE A 227 -1.58 -10.42 9.81
N GLU A 228 -1.42 -11.73 9.56
CA GLU A 228 -1.98 -12.79 10.42
C GLU A 228 -1.42 -12.75 11.85
N LYS A 229 -0.23 -12.18 12.04
CA LYS A 229 0.41 -11.96 13.35
C LYS A 229 0.16 -10.56 13.93
N GLU A 230 -0.66 -9.76 13.27
CA GLU A 230 -1.00 -8.38 13.67
C GLU A 230 0.25 -7.54 14.03
N LYS A 231 1.32 -7.68 13.23
CA LYS A 231 2.57 -6.96 13.49
C LYS A 231 2.35 -5.46 13.42
N PHE A 232 2.91 -4.73 14.36
CA PHE A 232 2.87 -3.26 14.42
C PHE A 232 3.47 -2.63 13.18
N GLU A 233 4.66 -3.07 12.82
CA GLU A 233 5.39 -2.63 11.65
C GLU A 233 6.25 -3.78 11.11
N VAL A 234 6.41 -3.85 9.79
CA VAL A 234 7.23 -4.88 9.15
C VAL A 234 8.00 -4.33 7.97
N TYR A 235 9.28 -4.64 7.93
CA TYR A 235 10.19 -4.31 6.84
C TYR A 235 10.40 -5.55 5.98
N ILE A 236 9.99 -5.49 4.71
CA ILE A 236 10.08 -6.63 3.79
C ILE A 236 10.94 -6.23 2.60
N GLY A 237 12.16 -6.66 2.61
CA GLY A 237 13.16 -6.36 1.59
C GLY A 237 14.33 -7.33 1.68
N ARG A 238 15.46 -6.90 1.12
CA ARG A 238 16.76 -7.55 1.18
C ARG A 238 17.73 -6.71 2.04
N LYS A 239 18.94 -6.46 1.56
CA LYS A 239 19.98 -5.68 2.28
C LYS A 239 19.58 -4.24 2.55
N GLU A 240 18.74 -3.63 1.70
CA GLU A 240 18.27 -2.25 1.82
C GLU A 240 17.49 -1.97 3.11
N VAL A 241 16.94 -3.00 3.76
CA VAL A 241 16.26 -2.89 5.07
C VAL A 241 17.21 -2.35 6.16
N VAL A 242 18.50 -2.64 6.07
CA VAL A 242 19.52 -2.12 7.01
C VAL A 242 19.54 -0.58 7.03
N GLY A 243 19.13 0.06 5.92
CA GLY A 243 19.04 1.52 5.83
C GLY A 243 18.18 2.17 6.90
N ILE A 244 17.15 1.47 7.42
CA ILE A 244 16.29 1.98 8.50
C ILE A 244 17.08 2.17 9.80
N TYR A 245 17.86 1.15 10.18
CA TYR A 245 18.69 1.19 11.37
C TYR A 245 19.82 2.20 11.22
N LEU A 246 20.44 2.26 10.04
CA LEU A 246 21.46 3.27 9.73
C LEU A 246 20.87 4.69 9.81
N LYS A 247 19.64 4.91 9.33
CA LYS A 247 18.98 6.23 9.46
C LYS A 247 18.84 6.64 10.92
N ARG A 248 18.51 5.71 11.80
CA ARG A 248 18.27 5.99 13.21
C ARG A 248 19.56 6.26 13.98
N PHE A 249 20.58 5.44 13.76
CA PHE A 249 21.79 5.44 14.60
C PHE A 249 23.01 6.07 13.91
N PHE A 250 23.10 5.98 12.58
CA PHE A 250 24.25 6.44 11.80
C PHE A 250 23.83 7.20 10.53
N PRO A 251 23.08 8.35 10.66
CA PRO A 251 22.48 9.03 9.51
C PRO A 251 23.49 9.51 8.46
N LYS A 252 24.68 9.96 8.87
CA LYS A 252 25.75 10.38 7.96
C LYS A 252 26.32 9.19 7.14
N LEU A 253 26.38 8.01 7.73
CA LEU A 253 26.82 6.79 7.02
C LEU A 253 25.76 6.38 5.98
N LEU A 254 24.49 6.35 6.36
CA LEU A 254 23.41 6.10 5.40
C LEU A 254 23.46 7.06 4.22
N HIS A 255 23.60 8.36 4.50
CA HIS A 255 23.71 9.40 3.45
C HIS A 255 24.80 9.06 2.41
N ARG A 256 26.01 8.73 2.87
CA ARG A 256 27.12 8.34 1.98
C ARG A 256 26.83 7.08 1.18
N LEU A 257 26.19 6.07 1.80
CA LEU A 257 25.82 4.82 1.13
C LEU A 257 24.73 5.02 0.07
N VAL A 258 23.71 5.83 0.37
CA VAL A 258 22.64 6.14 -0.58
C VAL A 258 23.18 6.91 -1.80
N LEU A 259 24.09 7.87 -1.59
CA LEU A 259 24.73 8.60 -2.71
C LEU A 259 25.56 7.69 -3.63
N ARG A 260 26.16 6.63 -3.09
CA ARG A 260 26.96 5.64 -3.85
C ARG A 260 26.12 4.55 -4.49
N SER A 261 24.86 4.40 -4.07
CA SER A 261 23.98 3.38 -4.62
C SER A 261 23.37 3.85 -5.94
N ASN A 262 23.31 2.96 -6.91
CA ASN A 262 22.59 3.23 -8.15
C ASN A 262 21.08 3.07 -7.88
N VAL A 263 20.39 4.19 -7.62
CA VAL A 263 18.94 4.23 -7.29
C VAL A 263 18.07 4.62 -8.50
N ARG A 264 18.69 4.67 -9.70
CA ARG A 264 18.04 4.99 -10.97
C ARG A 264 18.10 3.81 -11.91
#